data_645c5ad44d45841cff7369cc9515d504
#
_entry.id   645c5ad44d45841cff7369cc9515d504
#
_cell.length_a   1.000
_cell.length_b   1.000
_cell.length_c   1.000
_cell.angle_alpha   90.00
_cell.angle_beta   90.00
_cell.angle_gamma   90.00
#
_symmetry.space_group_name_H-M   'P 1'
#
loop_
_entity.id
_entity.type
_entity.pdbx_description
1 polymer ?
#
loop_
_entity_poly.entity_id
_entity_poly.type
_entity_poly.pdbx_seq_one_letter_code
_entity_poly.pdbx_strand_id
1 'polypeptide(L)'
;MKDESKTEDEVKWQRPSDDEISNRLTDEQYRVTQKNGTERAFQNAYWDCHEEGIYVDVITGEPLFCSKNKFDSGSGWPSFTAPLETDHIVEKHDRSWGMLRTEVRSKYADAHLGHVFDDGPEPTGLRYCINSAALRFIPVQDLEREGYGKYLKLFEKK
;
A
#
# COMPACT_ATOMS: atom_id res chain seq x y z
N MET A 1 -1.96 26.12 19.88
CA MET A 1 -3.30 26.14 19.31
C MET A 1 -3.48 24.94 18.38
N LYS A 2 -4.58 24.20 18.55
CA LYS A 2 -4.84 23.04 17.70
C LYS A 2 -5.12 23.50 16.28
N ASP A 3 -4.44 22.88 15.33
CA ASP A 3 -4.72 23.13 13.91
C ASP A 3 -5.99 22.36 13.54
N GLU A 4 -7.11 23.08 13.46
CA GLU A 4 -8.41 22.49 13.18
C GLU A 4 -8.56 21.98 11.75
N SER A 5 -7.59 22.28 10.87
CA SER A 5 -7.63 21.81 9.50
C SER A 5 -7.21 20.34 9.33
N LYS A 6 -6.59 19.75 10.36
CA LYS A 6 -6.11 18.36 10.29
C LYS A 6 -7.20 17.37 10.69
N THR A 7 -7.40 16.34 9.85
CA THR A 7 -8.31 15.24 10.15
C THR A 7 -7.68 14.30 11.18
N GLU A 8 -8.49 13.39 11.74
CA GLU A 8 -7.99 12.34 12.61
C GLU A 8 -6.91 11.49 11.92
N ASP A 9 -7.09 11.20 10.64
CA ASP A 9 -6.13 10.39 9.87
C ASP A 9 -4.81 11.14 9.69
N GLU A 10 -4.85 12.45 9.47
CA GLU A 10 -3.62 13.24 9.33
C GLU A 10 -2.81 13.26 10.62
N VAL A 11 -3.48 13.26 11.76
CA VAL A 11 -2.81 13.20 13.07
C VAL A 11 -2.28 11.79 13.33
N LYS A 12 -3.07 10.76 13.00
CA LYS A 12 -2.73 9.36 13.27
C LYS A 12 -1.61 8.85 12.37
N TRP A 13 -1.61 9.24 11.09
CA TRP A 13 -0.70 8.69 10.08
C TRP A 13 0.32 9.75 9.64
N GLN A 14 1.09 10.30 10.59
CA GLN A 14 2.08 11.33 10.28
C GLN A 14 3.35 10.73 9.67
N ARG A 15 3.83 11.38 8.60
CA ARG A 15 5.10 11.00 7.98
C ARG A 15 6.24 11.36 8.92
N PRO A 16 7.12 10.41 9.25
CA PRO A 16 8.31 10.72 10.06
C PRO A 16 9.29 11.62 9.30
N SER A 17 10.31 12.13 9.98
CA SER A 17 11.36 12.90 9.32
C SER A 17 12.11 12.01 8.33
N ASP A 18 12.77 12.64 7.35
CA ASP A 18 13.56 11.91 6.35
C ASP A 18 14.65 11.08 7.01
N ASP A 19 15.26 11.58 8.08
CA ASP A 19 16.29 10.85 8.81
C ASP A 19 15.72 9.58 9.45
N GLU A 20 14.53 9.68 10.07
CA GLU A 20 13.88 8.52 10.67
C GLU A 20 13.52 7.47 9.62
N ILE A 21 13.02 7.91 8.47
CA ILE A 21 12.69 7.02 7.36
C ILE A 21 13.93 6.27 6.90
N SER A 22 15.02 7.00 6.66
CA SER A 22 16.28 6.41 6.23
C SER A 22 16.81 5.39 7.24
N ASN A 23 16.66 5.67 8.53
CA ASN A 23 17.17 4.78 9.59
C ASN A 23 16.30 3.54 9.79
N ARG A 24 14.99 3.61 9.55
CA ARG A 24 14.06 2.51 9.81
C ARG A 24 13.91 1.53 8.67
N LEU A 25 14.12 1.99 7.43
CA LEU A 25 13.89 1.16 6.24
C LEU A 25 15.15 0.42 5.83
N THR A 26 14.94 -0.75 5.20
CA THR A 26 16.04 -1.42 4.49
C THR A 26 16.39 -0.59 3.25
N ASP A 27 17.53 -0.89 2.64
CA ASP A 27 17.95 -0.21 1.42
C ASP A 27 16.93 -0.36 0.30
N GLU A 28 16.36 -1.56 0.15
CA GLU A 28 15.33 -1.81 -0.87
C GLU A 28 14.05 -1.05 -0.57
N GLN A 29 13.58 -1.07 0.68
CA GLN A 29 12.39 -0.33 1.08
C GLN A 29 12.57 1.17 0.81
N TYR A 30 13.74 1.72 1.14
CA TYR A 30 14.04 3.12 0.91
C TYR A 30 14.05 3.44 -0.58
N ARG A 31 14.75 2.63 -1.38
CA ARG A 31 14.83 2.83 -2.83
C ARG A 31 13.44 2.81 -3.48
N VAL A 32 12.61 1.85 -3.10
CA VAL A 32 11.26 1.72 -3.67
C VAL A 32 10.37 2.89 -3.25
N THR A 33 10.31 3.21 -1.95
CA THR A 33 9.35 4.20 -1.45
C THR A 33 9.80 5.64 -1.66
N GLN A 34 11.10 5.91 -1.60
CA GLN A 34 11.65 7.27 -1.65
C GLN A 34 12.29 7.63 -2.98
N LYS A 35 12.72 6.64 -3.76
CA LYS A 35 13.39 6.86 -5.04
C LYS A 35 12.60 6.32 -6.22
N ASN A 36 11.32 6.00 -6.00
CA ASN A 36 10.41 5.48 -7.02
C ASN A 36 10.94 4.20 -7.69
N GLY A 37 11.66 3.38 -6.92
CA GLY A 37 12.20 2.13 -7.42
C GLY A 37 11.15 1.05 -7.56
N THR A 38 11.54 -0.03 -8.23
CA THR A 38 10.69 -1.21 -8.39
C THR A 38 11.46 -2.44 -7.93
N GLU A 39 10.85 -3.26 -7.08
CA GLU A 39 11.44 -4.52 -6.65
C GLU A 39 11.36 -5.56 -7.76
N ARG A 40 12.10 -6.67 -7.62
CA ARG A 40 12.08 -7.73 -8.63
C ARG A 40 10.78 -8.52 -8.60
N ALA A 41 10.23 -8.78 -9.78
CA ALA A 41 9.07 -9.64 -9.94
C ALA A 41 9.39 -11.04 -9.42
N PHE A 42 8.43 -11.67 -8.74
CA PHE A 42 8.52 -13.02 -8.16
C PHE A 42 9.62 -13.18 -7.10
N GLN A 43 10.30 -12.09 -6.72
CA GLN A 43 11.33 -12.08 -5.68
C GLN A 43 11.04 -10.98 -4.68
N ASN A 44 9.88 -11.05 -4.05
CA ASN A 44 9.43 -10.10 -3.04
C ASN A 44 8.50 -10.79 -2.06
N ALA A 45 8.19 -10.12 -0.95
CA ALA A 45 7.56 -10.78 0.19
C ALA A 45 6.13 -11.23 -0.04
N TYR A 46 5.35 -10.48 -0.84
CA TYR A 46 3.90 -10.69 -0.85
C TYR A 46 3.29 -11.03 -2.20
N TRP A 47 4.08 -11.22 -3.25
CA TRP A 47 3.51 -11.48 -4.57
C TRP A 47 2.60 -12.73 -4.57
N ASP A 48 2.94 -13.75 -3.77
CA ASP A 48 2.19 -14.99 -3.67
C ASP A 48 1.58 -15.20 -2.26
N CYS A 49 1.41 -14.13 -1.51
CA CYS A 49 0.77 -14.20 -0.19
C CYS A 49 -0.75 -14.34 -0.37
N HIS A 50 -1.31 -15.41 0.16
CA HIS A 50 -2.75 -15.68 0.10
C HIS A 50 -3.40 -15.67 1.49
N GLU A 51 -2.67 -15.28 2.50
CA GLU A 51 -3.16 -15.19 3.88
C GLU A 51 -4.14 -14.03 4.03
N GLU A 52 -5.18 -14.22 4.86
CA GLU A 52 -6.15 -13.15 5.13
C GLU A 52 -5.58 -12.09 6.05
N GLY A 53 -5.76 -10.83 5.67
CA GLY A 53 -5.30 -9.69 6.44
C GLY A 53 -5.33 -8.42 5.64
N ILE A 54 -4.65 -7.40 6.14
CA ILE A 54 -4.55 -6.11 5.45
C ILE A 54 -3.08 -5.77 5.19
N TYR A 55 -2.88 -4.89 4.22
CA TYR A 55 -1.56 -4.36 3.85
C TYR A 55 -1.53 -2.88 4.17
N VAL A 56 -0.55 -2.49 4.99
CA VAL A 56 -0.42 -1.11 5.44
C VAL A 56 0.89 -0.53 4.90
N ASP A 57 0.98 0.82 4.91
CA ASP A 57 2.20 1.49 4.48
C ASP A 57 3.36 1.12 5.41
N VAL A 58 4.53 0.82 4.83
CA VAL A 58 5.68 0.38 5.62
C VAL A 58 6.22 1.50 6.52
N ILE A 59 5.95 2.76 6.18
CA ILE A 59 6.47 3.92 6.90
C ILE A 59 5.51 4.37 8.00
N THR A 60 4.26 4.69 7.65
CA THR A 60 3.28 5.26 8.58
C THR A 60 2.36 4.24 9.19
N GLY A 61 2.16 3.10 8.54
CA GLY A 61 1.17 2.12 8.97
C GLY A 61 -0.24 2.41 8.49
N GLU A 62 -0.44 3.41 7.64
CA GLU A 62 -1.79 3.70 7.12
C GLU A 62 -2.31 2.52 6.29
N PRO A 63 -3.57 2.09 6.51
CA PRO A 63 -4.13 0.95 5.78
C PRO A 63 -4.31 1.27 4.30
N LEU A 64 -3.86 0.38 3.43
CA LEU A 64 -3.86 0.61 1.99
C LEU A 64 -4.68 -0.41 1.21
N PHE A 65 -4.46 -1.70 1.46
CA PHE A 65 -5.12 -2.77 0.70
C PHE A 65 -5.55 -3.92 1.60
N CYS A 66 -6.51 -4.70 1.13
CA CYS A 66 -7.05 -5.85 1.85
C CYS A 66 -6.86 -7.12 1.01
N SER A 67 -6.58 -8.23 1.68
CA SER A 67 -6.44 -9.53 1.02
C SER A 67 -7.67 -9.92 0.21
N LYS A 68 -8.85 -9.44 0.59
CA LYS A 68 -10.09 -9.74 -0.15
C LYS A 68 -10.09 -9.16 -1.57
N ASN A 69 -9.29 -8.15 -1.82
CA ASN A 69 -9.15 -7.53 -3.13
C ASN A 69 -7.88 -7.95 -3.86
N LYS A 70 -7.08 -8.83 -3.25
CA LYS A 70 -5.85 -9.32 -3.84
C LYS A 70 -6.14 -10.47 -4.79
N PHE A 71 -5.43 -10.49 -5.93
CA PHE A 71 -5.57 -11.55 -6.91
C PHE A 71 -4.22 -11.86 -7.55
N ASP A 72 -4.12 -13.05 -8.14
CA ASP A 72 -2.90 -13.50 -8.81
C ASP A 72 -2.91 -13.00 -10.24
N SER A 73 -2.19 -11.91 -10.50
CA SER A 73 -2.17 -11.28 -11.83
C SER A 73 -1.17 -11.90 -12.78
N GLY A 74 -0.26 -12.72 -12.25
CA GLY A 74 0.84 -13.28 -13.05
C GLY A 74 1.98 -12.30 -13.27
N SER A 75 1.90 -11.09 -12.71
CA SER A 75 2.93 -10.06 -12.91
C SER A 75 4.17 -10.27 -12.03
N GLY A 76 4.04 -11.01 -10.93
CA GLY A 76 5.12 -11.19 -9.97
C GLY A 76 5.16 -10.15 -8.86
N TRP A 77 4.16 -9.28 -8.80
CA TRP A 77 3.97 -8.29 -7.73
C TRP A 77 2.59 -8.45 -7.12
N PRO A 78 2.43 -8.09 -5.82
CA PRO A 78 1.08 -8.10 -5.24
C PRO A 78 0.14 -7.22 -6.05
N SER A 79 -1.02 -7.74 -6.35
CA SER A 79 -2.00 -7.04 -7.21
C SER A 79 -3.35 -7.01 -6.53
N PHE A 80 -4.02 -5.86 -6.62
CA PHE A 80 -5.30 -5.62 -5.96
C PHE A 80 -6.28 -4.99 -6.92
N THR A 81 -7.58 -5.28 -6.74
CA THR A 81 -8.64 -4.72 -7.59
C THR A 81 -9.08 -3.34 -7.12
N ALA A 82 -8.88 -3.01 -5.84
CA ALA A 82 -9.29 -1.75 -5.25
C ALA A 82 -8.52 -1.49 -3.96
N PRO A 83 -8.35 -0.24 -3.54
CA PRO A 83 -7.78 0.06 -2.22
C PRO A 83 -8.77 -0.23 -1.10
N LEU A 84 -8.26 -0.46 0.11
CA LEU A 84 -9.07 -0.62 1.32
C LEU A 84 -9.67 0.72 1.74
N GLU A 85 -8.86 1.77 1.69
CA GLU A 85 -9.28 3.14 2.01
C GLU A 85 -8.88 4.03 0.84
N THR A 86 -9.88 4.44 0.04
CA THR A 86 -9.61 5.26 -1.14
C THR A 86 -8.94 6.58 -0.78
N ASP A 87 -9.24 7.12 0.40
CA ASP A 87 -8.67 8.38 0.87
C ASP A 87 -7.19 8.27 1.22
N HIS A 88 -6.64 7.06 1.31
CA HIS A 88 -5.21 6.85 1.61
C HIS A 88 -4.35 6.71 0.36
N ILE A 89 -4.96 6.75 -0.83
CA ILE A 89 -4.28 6.54 -2.10
C ILE A 89 -4.30 7.82 -2.92
N VAL A 90 -3.14 8.20 -3.45
CA VAL A 90 -2.98 9.33 -4.37
C VAL A 90 -2.47 8.79 -5.70
N GLU A 91 -3.10 9.24 -6.79
CA GLU A 91 -2.69 8.85 -8.14
C GLU A 91 -2.02 10.03 -8.83
N LYS A 92 -0.91 9.76 -9.51
CA LYS A 92 -0.16 10.78 -10.26
C LYS A 92 0.21 10.25 -11.64
N HIS A 93 0.20 11.11 -12.64
CA HIS A 93 0.68 10.74 -13.95
C HIS A 93 2.18 10.52 -13.92
N ASP A 94 2.63 9.43 -14.53
CA ASP A 94 4.04 9.05 -14.61
C ASP A 94 4.39 8.85 -16.08
N ARG A 95 5.28 9.70 -16.59
CA ARG A 95 5.73 9.65 -17.99
C ARG A 95 7.15 9.11 -18.14
N SER A 96 7.67 8.48 -17.09
CA SER A 96 9.01 7.91 -17.14
C SER A 96 9.12 6.83 -18.22
N TRP A 97 10.31 6.67 -18.77
CA TRP A 97 10.60 5.65 -19.78
C TRP A 97 9.76 5.79 -21.06
N GLY A 98 9.26 7.01 -21.36
CA GLY A 98 8.43 7.24 -22.54
C GLY A 98 7.04 6.61 -22.50
N MET A 99 6.62 6.12 -21.33
CA MET A 99 5.31 5.51 -21.13
C MET A 99 4.42 6.42 -20.29
N LEU A 100 3.12 6.43 -20.61
CA LEU A 100 2.15 7.12 -19.78
C LEU A 100 1.51 6.10 -18.84
N ARG A 101 1.81 6.22 -17.56
CA ARG A 101 1.25 5.33 -16.53
C ARG A 101 0.68 6.17 -15.41
N THR A 102 -0.11 5.53 -14.54
CA THR A 102 -0.65 6.17 -13.35
C THR A 102 0.07 5.60 -12.13
N GLU A 103 0.88 6.44 -11.49
CA GLU A 103 1.58 6.09 -10.27
C GLU A 103 0.63 6.11 -9.09
N VAL A 104 0.79 5.14 -8.17
CA VAL A 104 0.03 5.05 -6.93
C VAL A 104 0.97 5.34 -5.76
N ARG A 105 0.57 6.29 -4.90
CA ARG A 105 1.34 6.69 -3.72
C ARG A 105 0.43 6.65 -2.49
N SER A 106 1.02 6.42 -1.32
CA SER A 106 0.29 6.55 -0.07
C SER A 106 0.16 8.03 0.29
N LYS A 107 -1.02 8.42 0.77
CA LYS A 107 -1.33 9.84 0.99
C LYS A 107 -0.49 10.45 2.11
N TYR A 108 -0.42 9.79 3.26
CA TYR A 108 0.20 10.39 4.44
C TYR A 108 1.70 10.15 4.50
N ALA A 109 2.16 8.99 4.06
CA ALA A 109 3.59 8.72 3.98
C ALA A 109 4.24 9.36 2.76
N ASP A 110 3.45 9.71 1.75
CA ASP A 110 3.93 10.18 0.44
C ASP A 110 5.00 9.23 -0.11
N ALA A 111 4.70 7.95 -0.06
CA ALA A 111 5.61 6.90 -0.52
C ALA A 111 5.15 6.35 -1.85
N HIS A 112 6.11 6.08 -2.74
CA HIS A 112 5.81 5.39 -4.00
C HIS A 112 5.41 3.95 -3.69
N LEU A 113 4.23 3.54 -4.15
CA LEU A 113 3.73 2.18 -3.95
C LEU A 113 3.87 1.34 -5.22
N GLY A 114 3.51 1.89 -6.35
CA GLY A 114 3.49 1.20 -7.63
C GLY A 114 2.66 1.95 -8.65
N HIS A 115 1.90 1.21 -9.44
CA HIS A 115 1.10 1.79 -10.52
C HIS A 115 -0.26 1.10 -10.58
N VAL A 116 -1.26 1.78 -11.15
CA VAL A 116 -2.57 1.21 -11.41
C VAL A 116 -2.81 1.14 -12.92
N PHE A 117 -3.37 0.01 -13.38
CA PHE A 117 -3.66 -0.27 -14.79
C PHE A 117 -5.14 -0.61 -14.94
N ASP A 118 -5.65 -0.52 -16.16
CA ASP A 118 -7.06 -0.79 -16.47
C ASP A 118 -7.31 -2.20 -17.03
N ASP A 119 -6.36 -3.09 -16.84
CA ASP A 119 -6.44 -4.48 -17.31
C ASP A 119 -6.68 -5.48 -16.17
N GLY A 120 -7.41 -5.05 -15.14
CA GLY A 120 -7.75 -5.89 -14.00
C GLY A 120 -9.09 -6.61 -14.15
N PRO A 121 -9.41 -7.48 -13.18
CA PRO A 121 -10.66 -8.24 -13.22
C PRO A 121 -11.87 -7.41 -12.80
N GLU A 122 -13.05 -7.91 -13.19
CA GLU A 122 -14.30 -7.33 -12.71
C GLU A 122 -14.39 -7.48 -11.18
N PRO A 123 -15.12 -6.58 -10.47
CA PRO A 123 -16.01 -5.53 -11.02
C PRO A 123 -15.32 -4.21 -11.34
N THR A 124 -14.11 -3.94 -10.84
CA THR A 124 -13.49 -2.63 -11.04
C THR A 124 -12.78 -2.49 -12.39
N GLY A 125 -12.28 -3.60 -12.94
CA GLY A 125 -11.46 -3.55 -14.13
C GLY A 125 -10.07 -2.99 -13.89
N LEU A 126 -9.70 -2.75 -12.63
CA LEU A 126 -8.42 -2.14 -12.26
C LEU A 126 -7.45 -3.16 -11.68
N ARG A 127 -6.17 -2.91 -11.93
CA ARG A 127 -5.08 -3.70 -11.36
C ARG A 127 -4.09 -2.75 -10.70
N TYR A 128 -4.13 -2.70 -9.38
CA TYR A 128 -3.13 -1.98 -8.57
C TYR A 128 -1.93 -2.89 -8.39
N CYS A 129 -0.86 -2.61 -9.09
CA CYS A 129 0.38 -3.40 -9.06
C CYS A 129 1.34 -2.73 -8.08
N ILE A 130 1.54 -3.33 -6.92
CA ILE A 130 2.16 -2.66 -5.76
C ILE A 130 3.42 -3.40 -5.35
N ASN A 131 4.46 -2.66 -4.96
CA ASN A 131 5.71 -3.24 -4.47
C ASN A 131 5.55 -3.74 -3.04
N SER A 132 5.94 -4.99 -2.78
CA SER A 132 5.94 -5.54 -1.42
C SER A 132 6.79 -4.70 -0.46
N ALA A 133 7.89 -4.13 -0.95
CA ALA A 133 8.81 -3.34 -0.13
C ALA A 133 8.15 -2.07 0.43
N ALA A 134 7.04 -1.63 -0.17
CA ALA A 134 6.28 -0.46 0.32
C ALA A 134 5.21 -0.86 1.35
N LEU A 135 5.00 -2.15 1.58
CA LEU A 135 3.90 -2.67 2.37
C LEU A 135 4.38 -3.44 3.60
N ARG A 136 3.53 -3.46 4.62
CA ARG A 136 3.65 -4.38 5.75
C ARG A 136 2.34 -5.13 5.87
N PHE A 137 2.40 -6.46 5.88
CA PHE A 137 1.20 -7.30 5.99
C PHE A 137 0.85 -7.54 7.45
N ILE A 138 -0.43 -7.40 7.77
CA ILE A 138 -0.94 -7.67 9.12
C ILE A 138 -2.02 -8.75 9.01
N PRO A 139 -1.73 -9.97 9.48
CA PRO A 139 -2.72 -11.06 9.42
C PRO A 139 -3.91 -10.78 10.34
N VAL A 140 -5.05 -11.39 10.03
CA VAL A 140 -6.31 -11.15 10.74
C VAL A 140 -6.14 -11.31 12.26
N GLN A 141 -5.42 -12.34 12.70
CA GLN A 141 -5.25 -12.61 14.13
C GLN A 141 -4.48 -11.50 14.86
N ASP A 142 -3.77 -10.65 14.14
CA ASP A 142 -2.98 -9.57 14.73
C ASP A 142 -3.63 -8.18 14.58
N LEU A 143 -4.74 -8.09 13.88
CA LEU A 143 -5.37 -6.80 13.57
C LEU A 143 -5.69 -6.00 14.83
N GLU A 144 -6.32 -6.62 15.82
CA GLU A 144 -6.70 -5.92 17.06
C GLU A 144 -5.47 -5.48 17.84
N ARG A 145 -4.50 -6.37 17.99
CA ARG A 145 -3.26 -6.07 18.72
C ARG A 145 -2.48 -4.92 18.09
N GLU A 146 -2.48 -4.85 16.76
CA GLU A 146 -1.73 -3.84 16.02
C GLU A 146 -2.49 -2.52 15.85
N GLY A 147 -3.72 -2.44 16.36
CA GLY A 147 -4.50 -1.20 16.30
C GLY A 147 -5.42 -1.07 15.10
N TYR A 148 -5.67 -2.17 14.38
CA TYR A 148 -6.52 -2.20 13.19
C TYR A 148 -7.80 -3.01 13.42
N GLY A 149 -8.26 -3.08 14.66
CA GLY A 149 -9.42 -3.91 15.03
C GLY A 149 -10.69 -3.60 14.27
N LYS A 150 -10.85 -2.35 13.81
CA LYS A 150 -12.04 -1.97 13.04
C LYS A 150 -12.20 -2.75 11.73
N TYR A 151 -11.12 -3.34 11.22
CA TYR A 151 -11.16 -4.12 9.98
C TYR A 151 -11.49 -5.59 10.20
N LEU A 152 -11.59 -6.06 11.45
CA LEU A 152 -11.97 -7.44 11.75
C LEU A 152 -13.29 -7.83 11.12
N LYS A 153 -14.25 -6.91 11.07
CA LYS A 153 -15.57 -7.15 10.51
C LYS A 153 -15.54 -7.56 9.03
N LEU A 154 -14.46 -7.19 8.30
CA LEU A 154 -14.31 -7.59 6.90
C LEU A 154 -14.10 -9.10 6.75
N PHE A 155 -13.60 -9.74 7.78
CA PHE A 155 -13.25 -11.17 7.76
C PHE A 155 -14.23 -12.04 8.55
N GLU A 156 -15.28 -11.43 9.11
CA GLU A 156 -16.30 -12.19 9.84
C GLU A 156 -17.11 -13.05 8.87
N LYS A 157 -17.31 -14.30 9.24
CA LYS A 157 -18.18 -15.20 8.49
C LYS A 157 -19.62 -15.00 8.94
N LYS A 158 -20.50 -14.83 8.01
CA LYS A 158 -21.93 -14.71 8.29
C LYS A 158 -22.54 -16.09 8.50
#